data_0c53b459e465495116fa1e4707034d62
#
_entry.id   0c53b459e465495116fa1e4707034d62
#
_cell.length_a   1.000
_cell.length_b   1.000
_cell.length_c   1.000
_cell.angle_alpha   90.00
_cell.angle_beta   90.00
_cell.angle_gamma   90.00
#
_symmetry.space_group_name_H-M   'P 1'
#
loop_
_entity.id
_entity.type
_entity.pdbx_description
1 polymer ?
#
loop_
_entity_poly.entity_id
_entity_poly.type
_entity_poly.pdbx_seq_one_letter_code
_entity_poly.pdbx_strand_id
1 'polypeptide(L)'
;MITELLTNSYSVMKWQSSTLQKNTAADYDHWHMGLSTIDLTDEENLIKLVESWHEKLPNAEIIPISAATAFGVKTVLKRVNELIPECPPYFEKDQLTDKPARFFVSEIVREKILLHYDKEIPYSVEVVVEQFRENHSRIVINAVIYVERESQKGILIGHEGQALKRVAIEARKDLEKFFGKKIFMELFVKVDKDWRSSDRELKNFGYGQD
;
A
#
# COMPACT_ATOMS: atom_id res chain seq x y z
N MET A 1 -4.77 -15.87 -3.97
CA MET A 1 -5.09 -14.78 -4.92
C MET A 1 -6.03 -13.82 -4.19
N ILE A 2 -5.67 -12.56 -4.10
CA ILE A 2 -6.50 -11.51 -3.47
C ILE A 2 -7.24 -10.80 -4.61
N THR A 3 -8.55 -10.77 -4.54
CA THR A 3 -9.38 -10.07 -5.53
C THR A 3 -10.14 -8.95 -4.81
N GLU A 4 -9.97 -7.73 -5.25
CA GLU A 4 -10.67 -6.57 -4.71
C GLU A 4 -11.96 -6.33 -5.51
N LEU A 5 -13.08 -6.28 -4.80
CA LEU A 5 -14.38 -5.95 -5.38
C LEU A 5 -14.85 -4.64 -4.76
N LEU A 6 -14.93 -3.59 -5.59
CA LEU A 6 -15.50 -2.30 -5.19
C LEU A 6 -17.03 -2.39 -5.30
N THR A 7 -17.72 -2.25 -4.17
CA THR A 7 -19.15 -2.08 -4.13
C THR A 7 -19.50 -0.89 -3.25
N ASN A 8 -20.09 0.15 -3.84
CA ASN A 8 -20.70 1.31 -3.17
C ASN A 8 -19.95 1.82 -1.92
N SER A 9 -18.77 2.40 -2.11
CA SER A 9 -17.96 3.05 -1.07
C SER A 9 -17.21 2.11 -0.10
N TYR A 10 -17.42 0.81 -0.15
CA TYR A 10 -16.68 -0.16 0.70
C TYR A 10 -15.75 -1.01 -0.15
N SER A 11 -14.51 -1.10 0.25
CA SER A 11 -13.53 -2.01 -0.35
C SER A 11 -13.69 -3.39 0.28
N VAL A 12 -13.93 -4.40 -0.54
CA VAL A 12 -14.06 -5.78 -0.11
C VAL A 12 -12.83 -6.57 -0.54
N MET A 13 -12.03 -6.98 0.42
CA MET A 13 -10.91 -7.89 0.17
C MET A 13 -11.36 -9.34 0.33
N LYS A 14 -11.19 -10.12 -0.72
CA LYS A 14 -11.52 -11.53 -0.76
C LYS A 14 -10.25 -12.35 -0.90
N TRP A 15 -9.97 -13.25 0.03
CA TRP A 15 -8.85 -14.18 -0.10
C TRP A 15 -9.30 -15.61 0.13
N GLN A 16 -8.63 -16.53 -0.51
CA GLN A 16 -8.89 -17.96 -0.41
C GLN A 16 -7.67 -18.64 0.20
N SER A 17 -7.86 -19.45 1.22
CA SER A 17 -6.83 -20.36 1.70
C SER A 17 -6.66 -21.49 0.69
N SER A 18 -5.58 -21.47 -0.10
CA SER A 18 -5.21 -22.63 -0.92
C SER A 18 -4.32 -23.54 -0.12
N THR A 19 -4.83 -24.67 0.31
CA THR A 19 -3.99 -25.79 0.73
C THR A 19 -3.31 -26.31 -0.52
N LEU A 20 -1.98 -26.24 -0.56
CA LEU A 20 -1.12 -26.70 -1.66
C LEU A 20 -1.11 -28.24 -1.75
N GLN A 21 -2.27 -28.87 -1.92
CA GLN A 21 -2.37 -30.23 -2.43
C GLN A 21 -3.55 -30.30 -3.39
N LYS A 22 -3.20 -30.45 -4.68
CA LYS A 22 -4.14 -30.80 -5.72
C LYS A 22 -4.78 -32.14 -5.40
N ASN A 23 -6.00 -32.15 -4.88
CA ASN A 23 -6.89 -33.27 -5.08
C ASN A 23 -8.33 -32.76 -4.93
N THR A 24 -9.02 -32.73 -6.08
CA THR A 24 -10.46 -32.60 -6.28
C THR A 24 -11.13 -31.25 -5.95
N ALA A 25 -12.06 -30.88 -6.82
CA ALA A 25 -12.85 -29.63 -6.82
C ALA A 25 -13.74 -29.42 -5.56
N ALA A 26 -13.64 -30.28 -4.57
CA ALA A 26 -14.40 -30.24 -3.32
C ALA A 26 -13.73 -29.52 -2.15
N ASP A 27 -12.43 -29.16 -2.24
CA ASP A 27 -11.67 -28.61 -1.13
C ASP A 27 -11.60 -27.06 -1.12
N TYR A 28 -12.40 -26.37 -1.94
CA TYR A 28 -12.38 -24.90 -2.06
C TYR A 28 -13.45 -24.18 -1.22
N ASP A 29 -13.99 -24.83 -0.19
CA ASP A 29 -15.20 -24.35 0.49
C ASP A 29 -15.00 -23.34 1.62
N HIS A 30 -13.79 -22.88 1.90
CA HIS A 30 -13.57 -21.85 2.92
C HIS A 30 -13.03 -20.54 2.31
N TRP A 31 -13.95 -19.59 2.18
CA TRP A 31 -13.63 -18.21 1.80
C TRP A 31 -13.50 -17.33 3.03
N HIS A 32 -12.52 -16.46 3.03
CA HIS A 32 -12.41 -15.39 4.02
C HIS A 32 -12.63 -14.06 3.33
N MET A 33 -13.49 -13.23 3.90
CA MET A 33 -13.84 -11.94 3.35
C MET A 33 -13.61 -10.84 4.39
N GLY A 34 -12.67 -9.93 4.11
CA GLY A 34 -12.50 -8.71 4.89
C GLY A 34 -13.43 -7.62 4.36
N LEU A 35 -14.31 -7.09 5.20
CA LEU A 35 -15.03 -5.85 4.94
C LEU A 35 -14.19 -4.69 5.47
N SER A 36 -13.50 -3.97 4.57
CA SER A 36 -12.63 -2.85 4.95
C SER A 36 -13.41 -1.55 5.12
N THR A 37 -12.76 -0.57 5.76
CA THR A 37 -13.30 0.78 5.96
C THR A 37 -14.60 0.86 6.76
N ILE A 38 -14.78 -0.03 7.75
CA ILE A 38 -15.96 0.00 8.61
C ILE A 38 -16.05 1.26 9.50
N ASP A 39 -14.96 2.00 9.63
CA ASP A 39 -14.91 3.31 10.29
C ASP A 39 -15.75 4.39 9.57
N LEU A 40 -16.15 4.15 8.33
CA LEU A 40 -17.01 5.03 7.55
C LEU A 40 -18.51 4.69 7.65
N THR A 41 -18.88 3.68 8.44
CA THR A 41 -20.28 3.25 8.61
C THR A 41 -20.67 3.18 10.08
N ASP A 42 -21.95 3.20 10.36
CA ASP A 42 -22.51 2.94 11.67
C ASP A 42 -22.74 1.42 11.90
N GLU A 43 -22.99 1.07 13.15
CA GLU A 43 -23.18 -0.33 13.57
C GLU A 43 -24.37 -0.98 12.90
N GLU A 44 -25.49 -0.27 12.72
CA GLU A 44 -26.69 -0.82 12.12
C GLU A 44 -26.49 -1.19 10.64
N ASN A 45 -25.85 -0.31 9.89
CA ASN A 45 -25.52 -0.56 8.50
C ASN A 45 -24.44 -1.65 8.33
N LEU A 46 -23.49 -1.71 9.27
CA LEU A 46 -22.48 -2.79 9.29
C LEU A 46 -23.13 -4.16 9.46
N ILE A 47 -24.08 -4.29 10.40
CA ILE A 47 -24.81 -5.56 10.63
C ILE A 47 -25.55 -5.98 9.37
N LYS A 48 -26.32 -5.07 8.75
CA LYS A 48 -27.02 -5.34 7.50
C LYS A 48 -26.09 -5.76 6.37
N LEU A 49 -24.91 -5.14 6.29
CA LEU A 49 -23.91 -5.46 5.29
C LEU A 49 -23.33 -6.87 5.51
N VAL A 50 -22.97 -7.21 6.74
CA VAL A 50 -22.47 -8.54 7.10
C VAL A 50 -23.53 -9.63 6.80
N GLU A 51 -24.78 -9.40 7.18
CA GLU A 51 -25.90 -10.31 6.90
C GLU A 51 -26.08 -10.51 5.39
N SER A 52 -26.10 -9.44 4.60
CA SER A 52 -26.25 -9.52 3.15
C SER A 52 -25.12 -10.28 2.46
N TRP A 53 -23.89 -10.20 2.99
CA TRP A 53 -22.78 -10.98 2.48
C TRP A 53 -22.81 -12.43 2.95
N HIS A 54 -23.30 -12.70 4.16
CA HIS A 54 -23.49 -14.06 4.66
C HIS A 54 -24.54 -14.83 3.87
N GLU A 55 -25.62 -14.15 3.44
CA GLU A 55 -26.63 -14.74 2.53
C GLU A 55 -26.01 -15.12 1.16
N LYS A 56 -25.12 -14.28 0.61
CA LYS A 56 -24.48 -14.52 -0.68
C LYS A 56 -23.35 -15.54 -0.63
N LEU A 57 -22.69 -15.63 0.50
CA LEU A 57 -21.52 -16.49 0.74
C LEU A 57 -21.65 -17.20 2.09
N PRO A 58 -22.58 -18.17 2.23
CA PRO A 58 -22.91 -18.80 3.51
C PRO A 58 -21.74 -19.54 4.15
N ASN A 59 -20.77 -19.98 3.35
CA ASN A 59 -19.58 -20.70 3.84
C ASN A 59 -18.38 -19.78 4.06
N ALA A 60 -18.54 -18.45 3.89
CA ALA A 60 -17.45 -17.51 4.08
C ALA A 60 -17.40 -16.98 5.51
N GLU A 61 -16.21 -16.92 6.09
CA GLU A 61 -15.95 -16.15 7.30
C GLU A 61 -15.81 -14.67 6.94
N ILE A 62 -16.71 -13.83 7.48
CA ILE A 62 -16.73 -12.39 7.19
C ILE A 62 -16.11 -11.66 8.38
N ILE A 63 -15.03 -10.93 8.14
CA ILE A 63 -14.30 -10.22 9.18
C ILE A 63 -14.36 -8.72 8.87
N PRO A 64 -15.09 -7.93 9.68
CA PRO A 64 -15.08 -6.48 9.59
C PRO A 64 -13.72 -5.92 10.02
N ILE A 65 -13.13 -5.01 9.23
CA ILE A 65 -11.81 -4.43 9.48
C ILE A 65 -11.80 -2.92 9.18
N SER A 66 -10.98 -2.22 9.93
CA SER A 66 -10.58 -0.84 9.63
C SER A 66 -9.08 -0.70 9.78
N ALA A 67 -8.39 -0.32 8.73
CA ALA A 67 -6.96 -0.03 8.78
C ALA A 67 -6.70 1.26 9.59
N ALA A 68 -7.58 2.25 9.47
CA ALA A 68 -7.45 3.54 10.16
C ALA A 68 -7.50 3.40 11.69
N THR A 69 -8.42 2.56 12.20
CA THR A 69 -8.60 2.33 13.65
C THR A 69 -7.91 1.08 14.16
N ALA A 70 -7.32 0.29 13.28
CA ALA A 70 -6.77 -1.05 13.54
C ALA A 70 -7.81 -2.06 14.09
N PHE A 71 -9.11 -1.78 13.95
CA PHE A 71 -10.18 -2.71 14.32
C PHE A 71 -10.13 -3.97 13.44
N GLY A 72 -10.28 -5.13 14.04
CA GLY A 72 -10.30 -6.42 13.33
C GLY A 72 -8.95 -6.91 12.80
N VAL A 73 -7.91 -6.06 12.74
CA VAL A 73 -6.58 -6.43 12.18
C VAL A 73 -5.96 -7.60 12.92
N LYS A 74 -6.03 -7.60 14.26
CA LYS A 74 -5.51 -8.72 15.08
C LYS A 74 -6.26 -10.03 14.81
N THR A 75 -7.57 -9.96 14.57
CA THR A 75 -8.41 -11.12 14.23
C THR A 75 -7.99 -11.72 12.90
N VAL A 76 -7.78 -10.87 11.88
CA VAL A 76 -7.27 -11.31 10.57
C VAL A 76 -5.90 -11.98 10.71
N LEU A 77 -4.95 -11.35 11.41
CA LEU A 77 -3.61 -11.92 11.61
C LEU A 77 -3.67 -13.26 12.35
N LYS A 78 -4.50 -13.37 13.40
CA LYS A 78 -4.71 -14.64 14.11
C LYS A 78 -5.24 -15.70 13.15
N ARG A 79 -6.26 -15.36 12.36
CA ARG A 79 -6.88 -16.29 11.43
C ARG A 79 -5.94 -16.73 10.31
N VAL A 80 -5.15 -15.80 9.77
CA VAL A 80 -4.09 -16.12 8.80
C VAL A 80 -3.09 -17.10 9.39
N ASN A 81 -2.61 -16.86 10.62
CA ASN A 81 -1.66 -17.77 11.27
C ASN A 81 -2.22 -19.17 11.54
N GLU A 82 -3.52 -19.29 11.82
CA GLU A 82 -4.20 -20.57 12.00
C GLU A 82 -4.33 -21.37 10.69
N LEU A 83 -4.40 -20.68 9.57
CA LEU A 83 -4.66 -21.27 8.25
C LEU A 83 -3.38 -21.52 7.42
N ILE A 84 -2.28 -20.85 7.76
CA ILE A 84 -1.01 -21.08 7.07
C ILE A 84 -0.46 -22.46 7.47
N PRO A 85 -0.25 -23.37 6.50
CA PRO A 85 0.35 -24.66 6.77
C PRO A 85 1.81 -24.51 7.20
N GLU A 86 2.25 -25.39 8.10
CA GLU A 86 3.68 -25.49 8.42
C GLU A 86 4.44 -25.98 7.18
N CYS A 87 5.39 -25.18 6.73
CA CYS A 87 6.24 -25.49 5.60
C CYS A 87 7.67 -24.97 5.84
N PRO A 88 8.69 -25.51 5.14
CA PRO A 88 10.01 -24.90 5.14
C PRO A 88 9.92 -23.44 4.66
N PRO A 89 10.75 -22.53 5.19
CA PRO A 89 10.75 -21.14 4.77
C PRO A 89 11.13 -21.03 3.29
N TYR A 90 10.35 -20.25 2.54
CA TYR A 90 10.64 -19.94 1.13
C TYR A 90 11.76 -18.92 0.97
N PHE A 91 12.00 -18.11 2.02
CA PHE A 91 13.04 -17.09 2.07
C PHE A 91 13.96 -17.36 3.25
N GLU A 92 15.19 -16.86 3.21
CA GLU A 92 16.10 -16.92 4.35
C GLU A 92 15.52 -16.17 5.55
N LYS A 93 15.80 -16.66 6.77
CA LYS A 93 15.16 -16.15 8.00
C LYS A 93 15.48 -14.69 8.32
N ASP A 94 16.56 -14.15 7.76
CA ASP A 94 16.98 -12.76 7.86
C ASP A 94 16.45 -11.88 6.72
N GLN A 95 15.83 -12.48 5.71
CA GLN A 95 15.18 -11.76 4.61
C GLN A 95 13.75 -11.36 4.99
N LEU A 96 13.53 -10.09 5.35
CA LEU A 96 12.21 -9.57 5.74
C LEU A 96 11.27 -9.35 4.54
N THR A 97 11.81 -9.17 3.32
CA THR A 97 11.03 -8.80 2.13
C THR A 97 11.83 -9.08 0.85
N ASP A 98 11.13 -9.28 -0.25
CA ASP A 98 11.67 -9.37 -1.62
C ASP A 98 11.83 -7.99 -2.27
N LYS A 99 11.28 -6.94 -1.66
CA LYS A 99 11.32 -5.60 -2.23
C LYS A 99 12.64 -4.88 -1.93
N PRO A 100 13.22 -4.17 -2.91
CA PRO A 100 14.44 -3.39 -2.70
C PRO A 100 14.20 -2.20 -1.78
N ALA A 101 15.26 -1.72 -1.12
CA ALA A 101 15.21 -0.55 -0.24
C ALA A 101 14.57 0.70 -0.91
N ARG A 102 14.79 0.88 -2.21
CA ARG A 102 14.20 1.98 -3.00
C ARG A 102 12.66 1.95 -3.00
N PHE A 103 12.06 0.77 -3.01
CA PHE A 103 10.61 0.61 -2.93
C PHE A 103 10.05 1.21 -1.63
N PHE A 104 10.68 0.92 -0.48
CA PHE A 104 10.22 1.48 0.80
C PHE A 104 10.39 3.00 0.86
N VAL A 105 11.44 3.53 0.25
CA VAL A 105 11.64 4.98 0.15
C VAL A 105 10.50 5.61 -0.64
N SER A 106 10.18 5.09 -1.82
CA SER A 106 9.10 5.64 -2.66
C SER A 106 7.74 5.56 -1.96
N GLU A 107 7.43 4.45 -1.32
CA GLU A 107 6.16 4.27 -0.61
C GLU A 107 6.03 5.18 0.62
N ILE A 108 7.08 5.36 1.41
CA ILE A 108 7.04 6.27 2.56
C ILE A 108 6.90 7.73 2.10
N VAL A 109 7.57 8.13 1.02
CA VAL A 109 7.36 9.48 0.46
C VAL A 109 5.93 9.64 -0.05
N ARG A 110 5.40 8.63 -0.75
CA ARG A 110 4.02 8.63 -1.27
C ARG A 110 2.99 8.69 -0.15
N GLU A 111 3.20 7.98 0.95
CA GLU A 111 2.38 8.08 2.15
C GLU A 111 2.33 9.52 2.70
N LYS A 112 3.49 10.21 2.79
CA LYS A 112 3.49 11.60 3.27
C LYS A 112 2.79 12.56 2.30
N ILE A 113 2.87 12.30 1.00
CA ILE A 113 2.07 13.05 0.02
C ILE A 113 0.57 12.82 0.27
N LEU A 114 0.16 11.58 0.48
CA LEU A 114 -1.24 11.24 0.78
C LEU A 114 -1.76 11.92 2.05
N LEU A 115 -0.91 12.09 3.06
CA LEU A 115 -1.27 12.72 4.34
C LEU A 115 -1.31 14.25 4.30
N HIS A 116 -0.57 14.88 3.39
CA HIS A 116 -0.41 16.34 3.38
C HIS A 116 -1.12 17.06 2.24
N TYR A 117 -1.61 16.32 1.25
CA TYR A 117 -2.29 16.90 0.10
C TYR A 117 -3.66 16.25 -0.09
N ASP A 118 -4.58 17.04 -0.64
CA ASP A 118 -5.97 16.67 -0.85
C ASP A 118 -6.29 16.51 -2.34
N LYS A 119 -7.55 16.14 -2.61
CA LYS A 119 -8.14 16.00 -3.93
C LYS A 119 -7.39 15.03 -4.82
N GLU A 120 -7.05 15.47 -6.04
CA GLU A 120 -6.39 14.62 -7.04
C GLU A 120 -4.87 14.49 -6.87
N ILE A 121 -4.22 15.35 -6.08
CA ILE A 121 -2.75 15.39 -5.99
C ILE A 121 -2.18 14.03 -5.54
N PRO A 122 -2.63 13.41 -4.44
CA PRO A 122 -2.07 12.13 -3.99
C PRO A 122 -2.17 11.01 -5.03
N TYR A 123 -3.19 11.07 -5.86
CA TYR A 123 -3.48 10.06 -6.88
C TYR A 123 -2.83 10.34 -8.23
N SER A 124 -2.17 11.49 -8.37
CA SER A 124 -1.57 11.96 -9.62
C SER A 124 -0.05 12.02 -9.58
N VAL A 125 0.55 11.43 -8.56
CA VAL A 125 2.00 11.44 -8.37
C VAL A 125 2.60 10.06 -8.56
N GLU A 126 3.82 10.03 -9.10
CA GLU A 126 4.69 8.87 -9.06
C GLU A 126 6.02 9.24 -8.41
N VAL A 127 6.54 8.39 -7.54
CA VAL A 127 7.77 8.66 -6.79
C VAL A 127 8.87 7.70 -7.24
N VAL A 128 9.89 8.24 -7.87
CA VAL A 128 11.04 7.46 -8.36
C VAL A 128 12.28 7.81 -7.57
N VAL A 129 12.95 6.82 -7.03
CA VAL A 129 14.25 6.98 -6.35
C VAL A 129 15.36 6.90 -7.38
N GLU A 130 15.88 8.05 -7.81
CA GLU A 130 16.98 8.11 -8.77
C GLU A 130 18.32 7.67 -8.12
N GLN A 131 18.54 8.05 -6.87
CA GLN A 131 19.76 7.69 -6.16
C GLN A 131 19.46 7.13 -4.78
N PHE A 132 20.07 6.00 -4.47
CA PHE A 132 20.15 5.42 -3.13
C PHE A 132 21.58 4.94 -2.90
N ARG A 133 22.31 5.61 -2.00
CA ARG A 133 23.69 5.27 -1.63
C ARG A 133 23.77 5.08 -0.13
N GLU A 134 24.10 3.89 0.28
CA GLU A 134 24.30 3.54 1.67
C GLU A 134 25.80 3.52 2.01
N ASN A 135 26.16 4.25 3.06
CA ASN A 135 27.48 4.27 3.65
C ASN A 135 27.40 3.78 5.11
N HIS A 136 28.53 3.57 5.76
CA HIS A 136 28.57 3.13 7.16
C HIS A 136 27.80 4.06 8.11
N SER A 137 27.83 5.39 7.88
CA SER A 137 27.28 6.41 8.79
C SER A 137 25.91 6.94 8.37
N ARG A 138 25.57 6.92 7.08
CA ARG A 138 24.34 7.52 6.56
C ARG A 138 23.92 6.91 5.24
N ILE A 139 22.65 7.14 4.90
CA ILE A 139 22.08 6.86 3.58
C ILE A 139 21.82 8.20 2.87
N VAL A 140 22.19 8.28 1.59
CA VAL A 140 21.91 9.43 0.73
C VAL A 140 20.85 9.01 -0.29
N ILE A 141 19.76 9.78 -0.34
CA ILE A 141 18.60 9.48 -1.17
C ILE A 141 18.26 10.72 -2.00
N ASN A 142 18.16 10.56 -3.32
CA ASN A 142 17.56 11.54 -4.21
C ASN A 142 16.33 10.89 -4.87
N ALA A 143 15.18 11.52 -4.68
CA ALA A 143 13.94 11.05 -5.27
C ALA A 143 13.23 12.16 -6.04
N VAL A 144 12.55 11.76 -7.10
CA VAL A 144 11.79 12.65 -7.98
C VAL A 144 10.32 12.27 -7.89
N ILE A 145 9.49 13.26 -7.66
CA ILE A 145 8.04 13.17 -7.69
C ILE A 145 7.59 13.66 -9.07
N TYR A 146 7.05 12.75 -9.87
CA TYR A 146 6.49 13.07 -11.18
C TYR A 146 5.02 13.44 -11.07
N VAL A 147 4.62 14.45 -11.81
CA VAL A 147 3.23 14.94 -11.94
C VAL A 147 2.90 15.22 -13.39
N GLU A 148 1.62 15.25 -13.74
CA GLU A 148 1.19 15.48 -15.13
C GLU A 148 1.15 16.95 -15.53
N ARG A 149 0.98 17.89 -14.55
CA ARG A 149 0.70 19.30 -14.83
C ARG A 149 1.55 20.25 -13.99
N GLU A 150 1.88 21.40 -14.55
CA GLU A 150 2.60 22.48 -13.81
C GLU A 150 1.83 22.99 -12.59
N SER A 151 0.48 23.02 -12.64
CA SER A 151 -0.35 23.38 -11.49
C SER A 151 -0.15 22.42 -10.32
N GLN A 152 -0.09 21.11 -10.57
CA GLN A 152 0.18 20.09 -9.57
C GLN A 152 1.58 20.25 -8.96
N LYS A 153 2.59 20.53 -9.80
CA LYS A 153 3.95 20.83 -9.35
C LYS A 153 3.96 22.04 -8.42
N GLY A 154 3.25 23.12 -8.79
CA GLY A 154 3.14 24.31 -7.95
C GLY A 154 2.51 24.00 -6.58
N ILE A 155 1.46 23.19 -6.53
CA ILE A 155 0.81 22.76 -5.29
C ILE A 155 1.76 21.92 -4.43
N LEU A 156 2.47 20.96 -5.03
CA LEU A 156 3.42 20.09 -4.31
C LEU A 156 4.58 20.86 -3.71
N ILE A 157 5.14 21.80 -4.43
CA ILE A 157 6.24 22.64 -3.94
C ILE A 157 5.71 23.58 -2.85
N GLY A 158 4.56 24.19 -3.08
CA GLY A 158 3.95 25.16 -2.18
C GLY A 158 4.72 26.49 -2.14
N HIS A 159 4.25 27.40 -1.28
CA HIS A 159 4.91 28.71 -1.10
C HIS A 159 6.35 28.52 -0.59
N GLU A 160 7.31 29.05 -1.33
CA GLU A 160 8.76 28.95 -1.02
C GLU A 160 9.27 27.52 -0.75
N GLY A 161 8.60 26.50 -1.32
CA GLY A 161 8.99 25.10 -1.13
C GLY A 161 8.63 24.50 0.25
N GLN A 162 7.87 25.21 1.06
CA GLN A 162 7.58 24.79 2.44
C GLN A 162 6.74 23.50 2.51
N ALA A 163 5.81 23.30 1.56
CA ALA A 163 4.99 22.11 1.53
C ALA A 163 5.84 20.85 1.22
N LEU A 164 6.66 20.91 0.18
CA LEU A 164 7.58 19.83 -0.18
C LEU A 164 8.61 19.56 0.94
N LYS A 165 9.11 20.60 1.58
CA LYS A 165 10.05 20.49 2.71
C LYS A 165 9.42 19.74 3.89
N ARG A 166 8.13 19.94 4.17
CA ARG A 166 7.40 19.22 5.22
C ARG A 166 7.37 17.72 4.92
N VAL A 167 6.97 17.36 3.70
CA VAL A 167 6.99 15.97 3.23
C VAL A 167 8.38 15.35 3.38
N ALA A 168 9.42 16.06 2.93
CA ALA A 168 10.80 15.58 3.03
C ALA A 168 11.24 15.34 4.48
N ILE A 169 10.88 16.24 5.41
CA ILE A 169 11.26 16.13 6.82
C ILE A 169 10.57 14.91 7.47
N GLU A 170 9.29 14.70 7.20
CA GLU A 170 8.53 13.61 7.79
C GLU A 170 8.94 12.26 7.19
N ALA A 171 9.03 12.18 5.87
CA ALA A 171 9.53 10.99 5.20
C ALA A 171 10.92 10.59 5.70
N ARG A 172 11.84 11.57 5.85
CA ARG A 172 13.17 11.31 6.40
C ARG A 172 13.13 10.72 7.81
N LYS A 173 12.27 11.23 8.71
CA LYS A 173 12.15 10.72 10.08
C LYS A 173 11.71 9.25 10.08
N ASP A 174 10.72 8.90 9.27
CA ASP A 174 10.21 7.55 9.20
C ASP A 174 11.22 6.60 8.54
N LEU A 175 11.92 7.06 7.51
CA LEU A 175 13.01 6.32 6.88
C LEU A 175 14.21 6.13 7.83
N GLU A 176 14.59 7.13 8.64
CA GLU A 176 15.63 6.99 9.67
C GLU A 176 15.24 5.92 10.71
N LYS A 177 13.96 5.88 11.09
CA LYS A 177 13.42 4.85 11.98
C LYS A 177 13.43 3.47 11.32
N PHE A 178 13.05 3.39 10.04
CA PHE A 178 12.98 2.14 9.30
C PHE A 178 14.37 1.51 9.07
N PHE A 179 15.33 2.31 8.60
CA PHE A 179 16.68 1.84 8.29
C PHE A 179 17.65 1.85 9.48
N GLY A 180 17.27 2.45 10.60
CA GLY A 180 18.16 2.59 11.77
C GLY A 180 19.41 3.46 11.53
N LYS A 181 19.43 4.28 10.47
CA LYS A 181 20.57 5.11 10.04
C LYS A 181 20.16 6.54 9.76
N LYS A 182 21.12 7.47 9.87
CA LYS A 182 20.91 8.85 9.44
C LYS A 182 20.68 8.92 7.94
N ILE A 183 19.74 9.78 7.53
CA ILE A 183 19.38 9.96 6.13
C ILE A 183 19.54 11.41 5.71
N PHE A 184 20.23 11.59 4.58
CA PHE A 184 20.19 12.81 3.80
C PHE A 184 19.29 12.59 2.60
N MET A 185 18.22 13.39 2.48
CA MET A 185 17.21 13.21 1.44
C MET A 185 16.94 14.50 0.71
N GLU A 186 16.95 14.43 -0.62
CA GLU A 186 16.54 15.50 -1.52
C GLU A 186 15.32 15.02 -2.33
N LEU A 187 14.28 15.86 -2.38
CA LEU A 187 13.08 15.63 -3.19
C LEU A 187 12.99 16.68 -4.28
N PHE A 188 12.75 16.24 -5.49
CA PHE A 188 12.53 17.08 -6.66
C PHE A 188 11.13 16.82 -7.22
N VAL A 189 10.54 17.82 -7.88
CA VAL A 189 9.26 17.66 -8.58
C VAL A 189 9.48 17.95 -10.06
N LYS A 190 9.16 16.97 -10.91
CA LYS A 190 9.22 17.10 -12.36
C LYS A 190 7.84 16.93 -12.96
N VAL A 191 7.56 17.66 -14.04
CA VAL A 191 6.35 17.45 -14.84
C VAL A 191 6.68 16.51 -15.97
N ASP A 192 5.92 15.44 -16.06
CA ASP A 192 5.91 14.50 -17.16
C ASP A 192 4.48 14.37 -17.66
N LYS A 193 4.21 14.98 -18.81
CA LYS A 193 2.85 15.07 -19.34
C LYS A 193 2.37 13.69 -19.77
N ASP A 194 1.14 13.38 -19.38
CA ASP A 194 0.43 12.18 -19.80
C ASP A 194 1.15 10.85 -19.46
N TRP A 195 2.04 10.84 -18.46
CA TRP A 195 2.80 9.64 -18.09
C TRP A 195 1.91 8.44 -17.77
N ARG A 196 0.70 8.67 -17.21
CA ARG A 196 -0.26 7.59 -16.92
C ARG A 196 -0.87 6.95 -18.15
N SER A 197 -0.88 7.66 -19.29
CA SER A 197 -1.41 7.17 -20.57
C SER A 197 -0.31 6.60 -21.45
N SER A 198 0.95 6.66 -21.02
CA SER A 198 2.11 6.20 -21.75
C SER A 198 2.55 4.82 -21.25
N ASP A 199 2.30 3.78 -22.03
CA ASP A 199 2.76 2.40 -21.73
C ASP A 199 4.28 2.34 -21.49
N ARG A 200 5.03 3.21 -22.15
CA ARG A 200 6.48 3.30 -22.00
C ARG A 200 6.84 3.84 -20.61
N GLU A 201 6.20 4.93 -20.18
CA GLU A 201 6.49 5.53 -18.86
C GLU A 201 5.98 4.64 -17.73
N LEU A 202 4.82 4.02 -17.90
CA LEU A 202 4.32 3.03 -16.93
C LEU A 202 5.30 1.86 -16.75
N LYS A 203 5.88 1.34 -17.83
CA LYS A 203 6.92 0.30 -17.74
C LYS A 203 8.19 0.82 -17.09
N ASN A 204 8.62 2.06 -17.37
CA ASN A 204 9.77 2.68 -16.73
C ASN A 204 9.58 2.84 -15.22
N PHE A 205 8.37 3.11 -14.79
CA PHE A 205 7.99 3.21 -13.37
C PHE A 205 7.72 1.86 -12.70
N GLY A 206 7.83 0.75 -13.45
CA GLY A 206 7.68 -0.60 -12.92
C GLY A 206 6.27 -1.18 -12.98
N TYR A 207 5.34 -0.49 -13.63
CA TYR A 207 4.00 -1.02 -13.87
C TYR A 207 4.02 -2.04 -15.04
N GLY A 208 3.38 -3.20 -14.85
CA GLY A 208 3.23 -4.19 -15.91
C GLY A 208 4.48 -5.06 -16.17
N GLN A 209 5.28 -5.30 -15.15
CA GLN A 209 6.27 -6.38 -15.10
C GLN A 209 5.63 -7.59 -14.43
N ASP A 210 4.83 -8.34 -15.18
CA ASP A 210 4.42 -9.70 -14.86
C ASP A 210 5.09 -10.68 -15.83
#